data_5f52fcd439193333c8b04888e44336a2
#
_entry.id   5f52fcd439193333c8b04888e44336a2
#
_cell.length_a   1.000
_cell.length_b   1.000
_cell.length_c   1.000
_cell.angle_alpha   90.00
_cell.angle_beta   90.00
_cell.angle_gamma   90.00
#
_symmetry.space_group_name_H-M   'P 1'
#
loop_
_entity.id
_entity.type
_entity.pdbx_description
1 polymer ?
#
loop_
_entity_poly.entity_id
_entity_poly.type
_entity_poly.pdbx_seq_one_letter_code
_entity_poly.pdbx_strand_id
1 'polypeptide(L)'
;LFDAAHLLAPVAIASSLGLGHVKVPIVAPFNLGLNGNAITVSPALHAAIMSEIDGDPFDPMATALALARVVAKRRKSGAEPLTFGMTFPFSTHNYQLRFWMAAGGVDPDEDVRLVVLPPPYMVDSLANGHVDAFCVGAPWNSVAVDLGVGHILHFVADILVHAVEKVLAVRQ
;
A
#
# COMPACT_ATOMS: atom_id res chain seq x y z
N LEU A 1 -9.05 -10.05 -26.75
CA LEU A 1 -7.65 -10.26 -26.37
C LEU A 1 -6.82 -9.13 -26.94
N PHE A 2 -5.96 -8.53 -26.13
CA PHE A 2 -5.12 -7.39 -26.53
C PHE A 2 -3.72 -7.90 -26.85
N ASP A 3 -3.03 -7.26 -27.81
CA ASP A 3 -1.63 -7.54 -28.15
C ASP A 3 -0.68 -6.85 -27.17
N ALA A 4 -1.11 -5.71 -26.61
CA ALA A 4 -0.39 -4.95 -25.61
C ALA A 4 -1.35 -4.34 -24.58
N ALA A 5 -0.88 -4.13 -23.36
CA ALA A 5 -1.65 -3.53 -22.28
C ALA A 5 -0.75 -2.74 -21.32
N HIS A 6 -1.34 -1.72 -20.71
CA HIS A 6 -0.79 -1.03 -19.55
C HIS A 6 -1.16 -1.83 -18.29
N LEU A 7 -0.17 -2.38 -17.62
CA LEU A 7 -0.36 -3.24 -16.44
C LEU A 7 0.44 -2.75 -15.24
N LEU A 8 -0.01 -3.13 -14.05
CA LEU A 8 0.83 -3.13 -12.85
C LEU A 8 2.00 -4.11 -13.05
N ALA A 9 3.21 -3.70 -12.74
CA ALA A 9 4.40 -4.53 -12.96
C ALA A 9 4.29 -5.94 -12.32
N PRO A 10 3.82 -6.10 -11.06
CA PRO A 10 3.66 -7.43 -10.47
C PRO A 10 2.60 -8.30 -11.18
N VAL A 11 1.58 -7.69 -11.82
CA VAL A 11 0.58 -8.45 -12.58
C VAL A 11 1.21 -9.09 -13.83
N ALA A 12 2.13 -8.38 -14.51
CA ALA A 12 2.85 -8.93 -15.65
C ALA A 12 3.70 -10.16 -15.24
N ILE A 13 4.36 -10.07 -14.08
CA ILE A 13 5.13 -11.19 -13.49
C ILE A 13 4.20 -12.35 -13.11
N ALA A 14 3.12 -12.07 -12.38
CA ALA A 14 2.14 -13.08 -11.97
C ALA A 14 1.53 -13.82 -13.16
N SER A 15 1.18 -13.10 -14.24
CA SER A 15 0.66 -13.69 -15.47
C SER A 15 1.67 -14.62 -16.14
N SER A 16 2.95 -14.22 -16.19
CA SER A 16 4.02 -15.05 -16.79
C SER A 16 4.29 -16.31 -15.95
N LEU A 17 4.09 -16.25 -14.64
CA LEU A 17 4.25 -17.39 -13.74
C LEU A 17 2.99 -18.26 -13.63
N GLY A 18 1.83 -17.75 -14.06
CA GLY A 18 0.53 -18.42 -13.91
C GLY A 18 -0.03 -18.34 -12.49
N LEU A 19 0.29 -17.27 -11.74
CA LEU A 19 -0.20 -17.07 -10.39
C LEU A 19 -1.61 -16.43 -10.42
N GLY A 20 -2.59 -17.15 -9.88
CA GLY A 20 -3.97 -16.68 -9.78
C GLY A 20 -4.78 -16.67 -11.09
N HIS A 21 -4.14 -16.95 -12.24
CA HIS A 21 -4.75 -16.95 -13.56
C HIS A 21 -4.09 -17.97 -14.49
N VAL A 22 -4.64 -18.12 -15.70
CA VAL A 22 -4.00 -18.89 -16.77
C VAL A 22 -2.63 -18.27 -17.09
N LYS A 23 -1.61 -19.13 -17.17
CA LYS A 23 -0.25 -18.70 -17.52
C LYS A 23 -0.23 -18.11 -18.92
N VAL A 24 0.18 -16.85 -19.01
CA VAL A 24 0.37 -16.14 -20.30
C VAL A 24 1.76 -15.53 -20.28
N PRO A 25 2.67 -15.99 -21.17
CA PRO A 25 3.98 -15.38 -21.32
C PRO A 25 3.86 -13.92 -21.73
N ILE A 26 4.44 -13.03 -20.92
CA ILE A 26 4.40 -11.58 -21.12
C ILE A 26 5.82 -11.04 -21.08
N VAL A 27 6.11 -10.11 -21.98
CA VAL A 27 7.33 -9.29 -21.99
C VAL A 27 6.94 -7.87 -21.62
N ALA A 28 7.74 -7.22 -20.78
CA ALA A 28 7.58 -5.82 -20.42
C ALA A 28 8.75 -4.99 -21.00
N PRO A 29 8.67 -4.53 -22.27
CA PRO A 29 9.76 -3.82 -22.92
C PRO A 29 9.98 -2.41 -22.36
N PHE A 30 8.98 -1.81 -21.72
CA PHE A 30 9.07 -0.45 -21.17
C PHE A 30 8.45 -0.35 -19.77
N ASN A 31 9.13 0.40 -18.89
CA ASN A 31 8.56 0.92 -17.67
C ASN A 31 7.80 2.21 -17.99
N LEU A 32 6.52 2.26 -17.67
CA LEU A 32 5.65 3.41 -17.93
C LEU A 32 5.53 4.35 -16.71
N GLY A 33 5.89 3.87 -15.53
CA GLY A 33 5.89 4.66 -14.31
C GLY A 33 6.75 4.04 -13.22
N LEU A 34 7.47 4.89 -12.51
CA LEU A 34 8.21 4.55 -11.30
C LEU A 34 7.56 5.23 -10.11
N ASN A 35 7.43 4.52 -9.00
CA ASN A 35 6.82 5.05 -7.77
C ASN A 35 5.39 5.58 -7.99
N GLY A 36 5.04 6.75 -7.44
CA GLY A 36 3.73 7.39 -7.65
C GLY A 36 2.64 6.94 -6.68
N ASN A 37 2.91 5.97 -5.82
CA ASN A 37 2.03 5.56 -4.74
C ASN A 37 2.38 6.28 -3.43
N ALA A 38 1.40 6.38 -2.53
CA ALA A 38 1.62 6.85 -1.17
C ALA A 38 0.80 6.02 -0.18
N ILE A 39 1.29 5.94 1.04
CA ILE A 39 0.58 5.38 2.19
C ILE A 39 -0.13 6.54 2.88
N THR A 40 -1.46 6.49 2.88
CA THR A 40 -2.32 7.47 3.55
C THR A 40 -3.03 6.80 4.72
N VAL A 41 -2.98 7.44 5.87
CA VAL A 41 -3.56 6.94 7.12
C VAL A 41 -4.67 7.86 7.61
N SER A 42 -5.63 7.33 8.36
CA SER A 42 -6.65 8.13 9.05
C SER A 42 -6.02 9.06 10.08
N PRO A 43 -6.66 10.18 10.44
CA PRO A 43 -6.17 11.07 11.50
C PRO A 43 -5.94 10.33 12.83
N ALA A 44 -6.79 9.36 13.15
CA ALA A 44 -6.67 8.56 14.37
C ALA A 44 -5.42 7.66 14.34
N LEU A 45 -5.16 6.97 13.22
CA LEU A 45 -3.97 6.14 13.08
C LEU A 45 -2.71 7.00 13.01
N HIS A 46 -2.76 8.16 12.32
CA HIS A 46 -1.66 9.11 12.31
C HIS A 46 -1.27 9.55 13.73
N ALA A 47 -2.24 9.99 14.53
CA ALA A 47 -2.00 10.41 15.91
C ALA A 47 -1.43 9.25 16.75
N ALA A 48 -1.94 8.02 16.57
CA ALA A 48 -1.44 6.84 17.27
C ALA A 48 0.02 6.54 16.89
N ILE A 49 0.38 6.58 15.61
CA ILE A 49 1.78 6.38 15.16
C ILE A 49 2.66 7.49 15.72
N MET A 50 2.25 8.76 15.63
CA MET A 50 3.04 9.89 16.14
C MET A 50 3.26 9.82 17.66
N SER A 51 2.32 9.26 18.42
CA SER A 51 2.49 9.06 19.87
C SER A 51 3.52 7.97 20.23
N GLU A 52 3.81 7.07 19.31
CA GLU A 52 4.75 5.96 19.49
C GLU A 52 6.09 6.19 18.79
N ILE A 53 6.23 7.28 18.04
CA ILE A 53 7.43 7.50 17.26
C ILE A 53 8.64 7.77 18.15
N ASP A 54 9.76 7.18 17.78
CA ASP A 54 11.06 7.43 18.37
C ASP A 54 12.02 7.75 17.22
N GLY A 55 12.34 9.03 17.05
CA GLY A 55 13.13 9.53 15.93
C GLY A 55 12.39 10.46 14.99
N ASP A 56 12.85 10.53 13.74
CA ASP A 56 12.31 11.39 12.71
C ASP A 56 10.96 10.85 12.20
N PRO A 57 9.86 11.62 12.27
CA PRO A 57 8.55 11.22 11.72
C PRO A 57 8.53 11.08 10.19
N PHE A 58 9.53 11.59 9.50
CA PHE A 58 9.69 11.41 8.05
C PHE A 58 10.53 10.18 7.69
N ASP A 59 11.16 9.51 8.66
CA ASP A 59 11.86 8.25 8.42
C ASP A 59 10.86 7.08 8.34
N PRO A 60 10.77 6.37 7.19
CA PRO A 60 9.90 5.22 7.04
C PRO A 60 10.18 4.09 8.04
N MET A 61 11.43 3.92 8.49
CA MET A 61 11.76 2.93 9.49
C MET A 61 11.22 3.32 10.88
N ALA A 62 11.35 4.58 11.28
CA ALA A 62 10.83 5.06 12.56
C ALA A 62 9.30 4.91 12.64
N THR A 63 8.60 5.22 11.55
CA THR A 63 7.13 5.04 11.50
C THR A 63 6.70 3.59 11.43
N ALA A 64 7.46 2.70 10.77
CA ALA A 64 7.20 1.27 10.76
C ALA A 64 7.35 0.65 12.16
N LEU A 65 8.39 1.02 12.90
CA LEU A 65 8.59 0.63 14.29
C LEU A 65 7.49 1.18 15.21
N ALA A 66 7.05 2.42 14.97
CA ALA A 66 5.93 3.01 15.70
C ALA A 66 4.61 2.26 15.41
N LEU A 67 4.35 1.89 14.16
CA LEU A 67 3.20 1.06 13.79
C LEU A 67 3.22 -0.28 14.54
N ALA A 68 4.37 -0.95 14.65
CA ALA A 68 4.47 -2.19 15.42
C ALA A 68 4.08 -2.01 16.89
N ARG A 69 4.45 -0.88 17.50
CA ARG A 69 4.04 -0.55 18.88
C ARG A 69 2.53 -0.32 18.98
N VAL A 70 1.95 0.38 18.01
CA VAL A 70 0.48 0.59 17.92
C VAL A 70 -0.24 -0.75 17.79
N VAL A 71 0.20 -1.62 16.90
CA VAL A 71 -0.37 -2.96 16.68
C VAL A 71 -0.28 -3.80 17.95
N ALA A 72 0.88 -3.82 18.61
CA ALA A 72 1.08 -4.56 19.87
C ALA A 72 0.16 -4.07 20.99
N LYS A 73 -0.04 -2.75 21.12
CA LYS A 73 -0.97 -2.17 22.09
C LYS A 73 -2.42 -2.54 21.80
N ARG A 74 -2.84 -2.47 20.53
CA ARG A 74 -4.20 -2.89 20.11
C ARG A 74 -4.45 -4.35 20.42
N ARG A 75 -3.52 -5.24 20.07
CA ARG A 75 -3.59 -6.67 20.37
C ARG A 75 -3.71 -6.93 21.87
N LYS A 76 -2.92 -6.24 22.69
CA LYS A 76 -2.95 -6.36 24.15
C LYS A 76 -4.26 -5.88 24.78
N SER A 77 -4.91 -4.88 24.17
CA SER A 77 -6.21 -4.36 24.62
C SER A 77 -7.41 -5.15 24.08
N GLY A 78 -7.20 -6.14 23.22
CA GLY A 78 -8.27 -6.89 22.56
C GLY A 78 -9.01 -6.09 21.49
N ALA A 79 -8.42 -5.00 20.99
CA ALA A 79 -9.00 -4.21 19.89
C ALA A 79 -8.85 -4.94 18.56
N GLU A 80 -9.78 -4.66 17.62
CA GLU A 80 -9.74 -5.23 16.27
C GLU A 80 -8.44 -4.85 15.56
N PRO A 81 -7.88 -5.74 14.72
CA PRO A 81 -6.71 -5.44 13.90
C PRO A 81 -6.94 -4.23 13.00
N LEU A 82 -5.88 -3.46 12.76
CA LEU A 82 -5.91 -2.37 11.79
C LEU A 82 -6.17 -2.92 10.38
N THR A 83 -6.96 -2.17 9.59
CA THR A 83 -7.32 -2.54 8.23
C THR A 83 -6.68 -1.60 7.22
N PHE A 84 -5.96 -2.15 6.24
CA PHE A 84 -5.28 -1.39 5.20
C PHE A 84 -5.86 -1.74 3.82
N GLY A 85 -6.27 -0.71 3.08
CA GLY A 85 -6.76 -0.83 1.71
C GLY A 85 -5.62 -0.90 0.69
N MET A 86 -5.72 -1.81 -0.26
CA MET A 86 -4.84 -1.90 -1.44
C MET A 86 -5.65 -2.26 -2.68
N THR A 87 -5.09 -2.05 -3.88
CA THR A 87 -5.87 -2.17 -5.12
C THR A 87 -6.05 -3.59 -5.62
N PHE A 88 -5.04 -4.44 -5.43
CA PHE A 88 -5.05 -5.81 -5.92
C PHE A 88 -3.94 -6.65 -5.24
N PRO A 89 -4.14 -7.95 -5.01
CA PRO A 89 -3.14 -8.80 -4.35
C PRO A 89 -1.77 -8.83 -5.04
N PHE A 90 -1.74 -8.84 -6.38
CA PHE A 90 -0.50 -8.75 -7.17
C PHE A 90 -0.24 -7.31 -7.62
N SER A 91 -0.30 -6.35 -6.69
CA SER A 91 -0.03 -4.94 -6.95
C SER A 91 1.21 -4.46 -6.20
N THR A 92 1.91 -3.49 -6.77
CA THR A 92 2.96 -2.77 -6.07
C THR A 92 2.47 -2.19 -4.74
N HIS A 93 1.23 -1.69 -4.69
CA HIS A 93 0.59 -1.18 -3.48
C HIS A 93 0.61 -2.19 -2.32
N ASN A 94 0.22 -3.45 -2.61
CA ASN A 94 0.25 -4.54 -1.63
C ASN A 94 1.67 -4.85 -1.15
N TYR A 95 2.61 -4.99 -2.11
CA TYR A 95 3.99 -5.32 -1.75
C TYR A 95 4.71 -4.20 -1.01
N GLN A 96 4.40 -2.95 -1.32
CA GLN A 96 4.96 -1.77 -0.65
C GLN A 96 4.47 -1.65 0.80
N LEU A 97 3.17 -1.87 1.05
CA LEU A 97 2.62 -1.96 2.41
C LEU A 97 3.30 -3.07 3.21
N ARG A 98 3.36 -4.28 2.64
CA ARG A 98 3.99 -5.45 3.26
C ARG A 98 5.45 -5.21 3.59
N PHE A 99 6.20 -4.63 2.66
CA PHE A 99 7.61 -4.32 2.85
C PHE A 99 7.83 -3.35 4.01
N TRP A 100 7.07 -2.25 4.03
CA TRP A 100 7.14 -1.25 5.10
C TRP A 100 6.74 -1.82 6.45
N MET A 101 5.64 -2.55 6.54
CA MET A 101 5.17 -3.20 7.76
C MET A 101 6.19 -4.21 8.30
N ALA A 102 6.68 -5.09 7.43
CA ALA A 102 7.64 -6.13 7.82
C ALA A 102 8.98 -5.55 8.29
N ALA A 103 9.43 -4.42 7.71
CA ALA A 103 10.63 -3.72 8.17
C ALA A 103 10.50 -3.25 9.62
N GLY A 104 9.31 -2.87 10.07
CA GLY A 104 9.02 -2.51 11.45
C GLY A 104 8.73 -3.70 12.38
N GLY A 105 8.65 -4.92 11.84
CA GLY A 105 8.34 -6.13 12.60
C GLY A 105 6.84 -6.45 12.72
N VAL A 106 6.00 -5.83 11.90
CA VAL A 106 4.57 -6.20 11.76
C VAL A 106 4.42 -7.29 10.73
N ASP A 107 3.79 -8.41 11.10
CA ASP A 107 3.41 -9.46 10.15
C ASP A 107 2.14 -9.01 9.38
N PRO A 108 2.23 -8.73 8.07
CA PRO A 108 1.11 -8.23 7.30
C PRO A 108 -0.02 -9.27 7.08
N ASP A 109 0.21 -10.53 7.36
CA ASP A 109 -0.80 -11.59 7.23
C ASP A 109 -1.50 -11.92 8.55
N GLU A 110 -0.82 -11.69 9.69
CA GLU A 110 -1.32 -12.07 11.02
C GLU A 110 -1.72 -10.85 11.89
N ASP A 111 -1.02 -9.73 11.76
CA ASP A 111 -1.16 -8.60 12.68
C ASP A 111 -2.14 -7.53 12.20
N VAL A 112 -2.45 -7.49 10.90
CA VAL A 112 -3.34 -6.51 10.26
C VAL A 112 -4.27 -7.19 9.26
N ARG A 113 -5.25 -6.44 8.76
CA ARG A 113 -6.11 -6.88 7.65
C ARG A 113 -5.76 -6.11 6.39
N LEU A 114 -5.37 -6.82 5.32
CA LEU A 114 -5.21 -6.23 4.00
C LEU A 114 -6.45 -6.51 3.17
N VAL A 115 -7.11 -5.45 2.69
CA VAL A 115 -8.35 -5.55 1.92
C VAL A 115 -8.21 -4.93 0.54
N VAL A 116 -8.84 -5.57 -0.44
CA VAL A 116 -8.88 -5.06 -1.82
C VAL A 116 -9.98 -4.03 -1.95
N LEU A 117 -9.63 -2.82 -2.35
CA LEU A 117 -10.57 -1.73 -2.63
C LEU A 117 -10.23 -1.09 -3.97
N PRO A 118 -11.24 -0.82 -4.82
CA PRO A 118 -11.02 0.00 -5.99
C PRO A 118 -10.61 1.43 -5.58
N PRO A 119 -9.65 2.07 -6.28
CA PRO A 119 -9.13 3.38 -5.91
C PRO A 119 -10.18 4.46 -5.60
N PRO A 120 -11.30 4.58 -6.38
CA PRO A 120 -12.33 5.60 -6.09
C PRO A 120 -13.02 5.44 -4.74
N TYR A 121 -13.01 4.25 -4.14
CA TYR A 121 -13.66 4.00 -2.85
C TYR A 121 -12.73 4.12 -1.64
N MET A 122 -11.43 4.35 -1.86
CA MET A 122 -10.44 4.40 -0.78
C MET A 122 -10.67 5.56 0.18
N VAL A 123 -10.96 6.74 -0.36
CA VAL A 123 -11.19 7.96 0.44
C VAL A 123 -12.45 7.83 1.29
N ASP A 124 -13.55 7.38 0.69
CA ASP A 124 -14.81 7.18 1.43
C ASP A 124 -14.67 6.08 2.49
N SER A 125 -13.93 5.01 2.18
CA SER A 125 -13.67 3.93 3.13
C SER A 125 -12.85 4.40 4.31
N LEU A 126 -11.86 5.28 4.09
CA LEU A 126 -11.07 5.89 5.16
C LEU A 126 -11.93 6.85 6.01
N ALA A 127 -12.71 7.72 5.36
CA ALA A 127 -13.58 8.68 6.03
C ALA A 127 -14.63 8.03 6.93
N ASN A 128 -15.16 6.86 6.52
CA ASN A 128 -16.17 6.11 7.26
C ASN A 128 -15.58 5.06 8.24
N GLY A 129 -14.25 4.98 8.37
CA GLY A 129 -13.58 4.06 9.28
C GLY A 129 -13.66 2.59 8.86
N HIS A 130 -13.96 2.29 7.59
CA HIS A 130 -13.91 0.94 7.05
C HIS A 130 -12.47 0.44 6.86
N VAL A 131 -11.55 1.37 6.65
CA VAL A 131 -10.10 1.13 6.69
C VAL A 131 -9.43 2.20 7.54
N ASP A 132 -8.30 1.84 8.16
CA ASP A 132 -7.46 2.76 8.93
C ASP A 132 -6.43 3.47 8.07
N ALA A 133 -6.08 2.85 6.94
CA ALA A 133 -5.12 3.36 5.98
C ALA A 133 -5.34 2.74 4.60
N PHE A 134 -4.68 3.31 3.58
CA PHE A 134 -4.60 2.71 2.25
C PHE A 134 -3.28 3.06 1.55
N CYS A 135 -2.90 2.22 0.58
CA CYS A 135 -1.85 2.53 -0.38
C CYS A 135 -2.43 2.58 -1.78
N VAL A 136 -2.26 3.70 -2.47
CA VAL A 136 -2.80 3.93 -3.80
C VAL A 136 -1.99 5.02 -4.53
N GLY A 137 -2.12 5.07 -5.85
CA GLY A 137 -1.59 6.16 -6.67
C GLY A 137 -2.43 7.44 -6.60
N ALA A 138 -1.83 8.55 -7.03
CA ALA A 138 -2.55 9.81 -7.17
C ALA A 138 -3.81 9.65 -8.06
N PRO A 139 -4.87 10.46 -7.85
CA PRO A 139 -4.96 11.63 -6.95
C PRO A 139 -5.51 11.33 -5.55
N TRP A 140 -5.89 10.09 -5.25
CA TRP A 140 -6.71 9.73 -4.08
C TRP A 140 -6.09 10.13 -2.74
N ASN A 141 -4.77 10.07 -2.63
CA ASN A 141 -4.05 10.51 -1.44
C ASN A 141 -4.27 12.01 -1.18
N SER A 142 -4.12 12.83 -2.22
CA SER A 142 -4.36 14.29 -2.14
C SER A 142 -5.81 14.61 -1.82
N VAL A 143 -6.76 13.88 -2.42
CA VAL A 143 -8.20 14.04 -2.11
C VAL A 143 -8.49 13.76 -0.64
N ALA A 144 -7.89 12.72 -0.04
CA ALA A 144 -8.07 12.44 1.37
C ALA A 144 -7.52 13.55 2.27
N VAL A 145 -6.39 14.16 1.89
CA VAL A 145 -5.79 15.30 2.60
C VAL A 145 -6.67 16.54 2.45
N ASP A 146 -7.10 16.89 1.24
CA ASP A 146 -7.93 18.06 0.95
C ASP A 146 -9.27 18.01 1.69
N LEU A 147 -9.84 16.82 1.86
CA LEU A 147 -11.06 16.61 2.63
C LEU A 147 -10.81 16.52 4.15
N GLY A 148 -9.57 16.54 4.60
CA GLY A 148 -9.22 16.44 6.02
C GLY A 148 -9.47 15.05 6.64
N VAL A 149 -9.67 14.02 5.82
CA VAL A 149 -9.97 12.64 6.27
C VAL A 149 -8.75 11.73 6.31
N GLY A 150 -7.60 12.20 5.80
CA GLY A 150 -6.36 11.41 5.78
C GLY A 150 -5.11 12.26 5.84
N HIS A 151 -4.01 11.62 6.25
CA HIS A 151 -2.65 12.16 6.22
C HIS A 151 -1.78 11.25 5.36
N ILE A 152 -1.05 11.81 4.40
CA ILE A 152 0.00 11.08 3.69
C ILE A 152 1.14 10.83 4.69
N LEU A 153 1.33 9.57 5.05
CA LEU A 153 2.40 9.18 5.98
C LEU A 153 3.74 9.11 5.25
N HIS A 154 3.77 8.44 4.09
CA HIS A 154 4.95 8.35 3.22
C HIS A 154 4.56 8.29 1.77
N PHE A 155 5.35 8.94 0.92
CA PHE A 155 5.44 8.54 -0.48
C PHE A 155 6.26 7.25 -0.57
N VAL A 156 5.87 6.36 -1.48
CA VAL A 156 6.61 5.10 -1.64
C VAL A 156 8.05 5.33 -2.09
N ALA A 157 8.34 6.45 -2.72
CA ALA A 157 9.70 6.87 -3.06
C ALA A 157 10.63 7.02 -1.83
N ASP A 158 10.06 7.31 -0.65
CA ASP A 158 10.81 7.39 0.61
C ASP A 158 11.18 6.00 1.14
N ILE A 159 10.42 4.97 0.75
CA ILE A 159 10.62 3.57 1.16
C ILE A 159 11.45 2.81 0.15
N LEU A 160 11.14 2.97 -1.14
CA LEU A 160 11.79 2.28 -2.25
C LEU A 160 12.13 3.28 -3.37
N VAL A 161 13.40 3.57 -3.56
CA VAL A 161 13.88 4.63 -4.47
C VAL A 161 13.42 4.43 -5.91
N HIS A 162 13.41 3.18 -6.41
CA HIS A 162 13.05 2.84 -7.79
C HIS A 162 12.11 1.63 -7.82
N ALA A 163 10.84 1.83 -7.46
CA ALA A 163 9.82 0.80 -7.59
C ALA A 163 9.09 0.96 -8.93
N VAL A 164 9.23 -0.03 -9.82
CA VAL A 164 8.48 -0.07 -11.08
C VAL A 164 7.02 -0.31 -10.76
N GLU A 165 6.17 0.63 -11.14
CA GLU A 165 4.73 0.59 -10.82
C GLU A 165 3.90 0.16 -12.03
N LYS A 166 4.15 0.75 -13.20
CA LYS A 166 3.44 0.47 -14.44
C LYS A 166 4.39 0.04 -15.54
N VAL A 167 3.95 -0.93 -16.34
CA VAL A 167 4.69 -1.43 -17.50
C VAL A 167 3.82 -1.47 -18.75
N LEU A 168 4.43 -1.33 -19.92
CA LEU A 168 3.85 -1.79 -21.16
C LEU A 168 4.06 -3.30 -21.24
N ALA A 169 3.00 -4.06 -21.19
CA ALA A 169 3.03 -5.51 -21.30
C ALA A 169 2.60 -5.93 -22.70
N VAL A 170 3.38 -6.80 -23.33
CA VAL A 170 3.08 -7.40 -24.64
C VAL A 170 3.14 -8.92 -24.53
N ARG A 171 2.34 -9.62 -25.33
CA ARG A 171 2.42 -11.07 -25.43
C ARG A 171 3.72 -11.47 -26.12
N GLN A 172 4.33 -12.53 -25.62
CA GLN A 172 5.50 -13.16 -26.24
C GLN A 172 5.07 -14.00 -27.43
#